data_57d1fa599c66d365a55f269501a64beb
#
_entry.id   57d1fa599c66d365a55f269501a64beb
#
_cell.length_a   1.000
_cell.length_b   1.000
_cell.length_c   1.000
_cell.angle_alpha   90.00
_cell.angle_beta   90.00
_cell.angle_gamma   90.00
#
_symmetry.space_group_name_H-M   'P 1'
#
loop_
_entity.id
_entity.type
_entity.pdbx_description
1 polymer ?
#
loop_
_entity_poly.entity_id
_entity_poly.type
_entity_poly.pdbx_seq_one_letter_code
_entity_poly.pdbx_strand_id
1 'polypeptide(L)'
;MSSPSPLPVEDPPGGRRAVAVWSIGVAVYFVAVIFRTSLGVAGLDAADRFHVNASALSAFSLLQLLVYAGMQIPVGLMVDRLGTKKVLTLGAVLFTAGQLGFALSPSYGMALAARALLGCGDAMTFISVLRLGTRWFPARRAPLMAQLAGLVGMAGNLVSTLVLAPVLHGAGWVAAFAGSAVAGLVVLVPLVLFLRDHPEGYGPPPREREQVREHGKGAGAGGGFVRRQITASWREPGTRLGLWVHFTTQFPAMVFLLLWGMPFLVEAQGLSRTTAGGLLTLVVASNMALGLVYGQLVGRRQSARLPLALGTVGLTASLWAAVLVHPGDRAPMWLLVTLCLVLGTCGPASMIGFDFARPANPAERQGTASGITNMGGFLATMTTLLAVGVLLDATGDNYRIAFSTVFVLEALGVSRILRLRGRALARERELRAPAPVPAGSAVAAEPARAATG
;
A
#
# COMPACT_ATOMS: atom_id res chain seq x y z
N MET A 1 -10.71 16.18 43.74
CA MET A 1 -11.48 15.77 42.52
C MET A 1 -10.56 14.87 41.72
N SER A 2 -10.71 13.56 41.84
CA SER A 2 -9.93 12.56 41.13
C SER A 2 -10.37 12.56 39.68
N SER A 3 -9.45 12.82 38.75
CA SER A 3 -9.66 12.65 37.33
C SER A 3 -10.10 11.21 37.05
N PRO A 4 -11.18 10.95 36.32
CA PRO A 4 -11.57 9.60 35.99
C PRO A 4 -10.44 8.97 35.15
N SER A 5 -10.00 7.78 35.56
CA SER A 5 -9.10 6.91 34.78
C SER A 5 -9.64 6.82 33.34
N PRO A 6 -8.78 6.98 32.32
CA PRO A 6 -9.22 6.76 30.94
C PRO A 6 -9.74 5.32 30.84
N LEU A 7 -11.00 5.17 30.48
CA LEU A 7 -11.58 3.86 30.20
C LEU A 7 -10.73 3.18 29.12
N PRO A 8 -10.47 1.86 29.24
CA PRO A 8 -9.76 1.14 28.21
C PRO A 8 -10.45 1.39 26.87
N VAL A 9 -9.68 1.81 25.88
CA VAL A 9 -10.20 1.97 24.50
C VAL A 9 -10.58 0.56 24.04
N GLU A 10 -11.86 0.24 24.12
CA GLU A 10 -12.36 -1.03 23.63
C GLU A 10 -12.06 -1.17 22.14
N ASP A 11 -11.55 -2.34 21.75
CA ASP A 11 -11.34 -2.70 20.35
C ASP A 11 -12.66 -2.58 19.57
N PRO A 12 -12.66 -2.01 18.33
CA PRO A 12 -13.87 -1.94 17.52
C PRO A 12 -14.51 -3.32 17.37
N PRO A 13 -15.85 -3.43 17.46
CA PRO A 13 -16.52 -4.74 17.56
C PRO A 13 -16.38 -5.58 16.27
N GLY A 14 -16.09 -4.95 15.12
CA GLY A 14 -16.18 -5.63 13.84
C GLY A 14 -17.63 -5.96 13.49
N GLY A 15 -17.86 -7.12 12.87
CA GLY A 15 -19.21 -7.60 12.55
C GLY A 15 -19.69 -7.17 11.15
N ARG A 16 -20.98 -7.44 10.86
CA ARG A 16 -21.56 -7.25 9.51
C ARG A 16 -21.49 -5.81 9.02
N ARG A 17 -21.73 -4.84 9.90
CA ARG A 17 -21.67 -3.40 9.55
C ARG A 17 -20.24 -2.97 9.21
N ALA A 18 -19.24 -3.46 9.95
CA ALA A 18 -17.84 -3.20 9.67
C ALA A 18 -17.43 -3.77 8.29
N VAL A 19 -17.86 -5.01 8.00
CA VAL A 19 -17.63 -5.63 6.69
C VAL A 19 -18.28 -4.79 5.59
N ALA A 20 -19.54 -4.40 5.74
CA ALA A 20 -20.24 -3.60 4.72
C ALA A 20 -19.55 -2.27 4.44
N VAL A 21 -19.19 -1.50 5.48
CA VAL A 21 -18.52 -0.20 5.32
C VAL A 21 -17.13 -0.38 4.70
N TRP A 22 -16.35 -1.37 5.15
CA TRP A 22 -15.03 -1.66 4.60
C TRP A 22 -15.12 -2.14 3.15
N SER A 23 -16.12 -2.97 2.80
CA SER A 23 -16.33 -3.45 1.43
C SER A 23 -16.66 -2.31 0.46
N ILE A 24 -17.39 -1.28 0.90
CA ILE A 24 -17.60 -0.07 0.08
C ILE A 24 -16.25 0.60 -0.23
N GLY A 25 -15.40 0.80 0.78
CA GLY A 25 -14.06 1.37 0.57
C GLY A 25 -13.19 0.53 -0.36
N VAL A 26 -13.22 -0.80 -0.19
CA VAL A 26 -12.49 -1.74 -1.05
C VAL A 26 -13.03 -1.75 -2.48
N ALA A 27 -14.35 -1.63 -2.69
CA ALA A 27 -14.94 -1.53 -4.03
C ALA A 27 -14.46 -0.26 -4.76
N VAL A 28 -14.34 0.86 -4.05
CA VAL A 28 -13.76 2.10 -4.61
C VAL A 28 -12.29 1.88 -5.00
N TYR A 29 -11.50 1.23 -4.14
CA TYR A 29 -10.11 0.89 -4.44
C TYR A 29 -10.00 -0.08 -5.63
N PHE A 30 -10.87 -1.07 -5.71
CA PHE A 30 -10.94 -2.02 -6.83
C PHE A 30 -11.14 -1.31 -8.17
N VAL A 31 -12.12 -0.39 -8.25
CA VAL A 31 -12.36 0.41 -9.46
C VAL A 31 -11.15 1.30 -9.78
N ALA A 32 -10.54 1.93 -8.79
CA ALA A 32 -9.33 2.72 -8.99
C ALA A 32 -8.19 1.90 -9.59
N VAL A 33 -8.00 0.64 -9.14
CA VAL A 33 -6.99 -0.27 -9.70
C VAL A 33 -7.32 -0.65 -11.14
N ILE A 34 -8.58 -0.94 -11.48
CA ILE A 34 -9.00 -1.19 -12.87
C ILE A 34 -8.62 0.00 -13.76
N PHE A 35 -8.88 1.23 -13.32
CA PHE A 35 -8.54 2.42 -14.08
C PHE A 35 -7.03 2.64 -14.19
N ARG A 36 -6.29 2.39 -13.11
CA ARG A 36 -4.82 2.47 -13.09
C ARG A 36 -4.20 1.59 -14.16
N THR A 37 -4.68 0.36 -14.29
CA THR A 37 -4.11 -0.67 -15.15
C THR A 37 -4.69 -0.70 -16.56
N SER A 38 -5.72 0.10 -16.81
CA SER A 38 -6.40 0.16 -18.11
C SER A 38 -5.46 0.51 -19.29
N LEU A 39 -4.43 1.31 -19.03
CA LEU A 39 -3.45 1.66 -20.07
C LEU A 39 -2.53 0.47 -20.44
N GLY A 40 -2.25 -0.42 -19.49
CA GLY A 40 -1.47 -1.64 -19.79
C GLY A 40 -2.15 -2.53 -20.83
N VAL A 41 -3.49 -2.48 -20.88
CA VAL A 41 -4.29 -3.19 -21.89
C VAL A 41 -4.38 -2.43 -23.21
N ALA A 42 -4.54 -1.11 -23.14
CA ALA A 42 -4.81 -0.23 -24.27
C ALA A 42 -3.56 0.51 -24.79
N GLY A 43 -2.36 0.01 -24.47
CA GLY A 43 -1.12 0.74 -24.79
C GLY A 43 -0.91 0.98 -26.28
N LEU A 44 -1.10 -0.05 -27.11
CA LEU A 44 -0.96 0.08 -28.57
C LEU A 44 -2.04 0.99 -29.16
N ASP A 45 -3.30 0.82 -28.74
CA ASP A 45 -4.40 1.69 -29.16
C ASP A 45 -4.18 3.16 -28.76
N ALA A 46 -3.55 3.38 -27.57
CA ALA A 46 -3.16 4.72 -27.15
C ALA A 46 -2.05 5.32 -28.01
N ALA A 47 -1.04 4.51 -28.38
CA ALA A 47 0.03 4.95 -29.27
C ALA A 47 -0.51 5.37 -30.64
N ASP A 48 -1.40 4.56 -31.22
CA ASP A 48 -2.05 4.84 -32.50
C ASP A 48 -2.98 6.07 -32.41
N ARG A 49 -3.81 6.15 -31.38
CA ARG A 49 -4.77 7.25 -31.18
C ARG A 49 -4.11 8.62 -31.03
N PHE A 50 -3.02 8.68 -30.28
CA PHE A 50 -2.32 9.94 -30.00
C PHE A 50 -1.11 10.17 -30.89
N HIS A 51 -0.82 9.26 -31.83
CA HIS A 51 0.31 9.32 -32.75
C HIS A 51 1.65 9.50 -32.02
N VAL A 52 1.87 8.71 -30.96
CA VAL A 52 3.05 8.83 -30.09
C VAL A 52 3.95 7.61 -30.17
N ASN A 53 5.24 7.83 -29.96
CA ASN A 53 6.23 6.75 -29.88
C ASN A 53 6.21 6.03 -28.53
N ALA A 54 6.97 4.96 -28.40
CA ALA A 54 7.06 4.15 -27.18
C ALA A 54 7.51 4.95 -25.93
N SER A 55 8.41 5.92 -26.11
CA SER A 55 8.87 6.77 -25.00
C SER A 55 7.75 7.65 -24.45
N ALA A 56 6.97 8.29 -25.34
CA ALA A 56 5.82 9.10 -24.94
C ALA A 56 4.69 8.24 -24.37
N LEU A 57 4.48 7.02 -24.87
CA LEU A 57 3.54 6.07 -24.29
C LEU A 57 3.94 5.70 -22.85
N SER A 58 5.23 5.44 -22.63
CA SER A 58 5.77 5.12 -21.30
C SER A 58 5.59 6.27 -20.29
N ALA A 59 5.59 7.52 -20.76
CA ALA A 59 5.38 8.68 -19.91
C ALA A 59 4.01 8.70 -19.21
N PHE A 60 2.97 8.10 -19.80
CA PHE A 60 1.68 7.97 -19.14
C PHE A 60 1.79 7.17 -17.83
N SER A 61 2.42 6.00 -17.89
CA SER A 61 2.58 5.12 -16.72
C SER A 61 3.55 5.72 -15.70
N LEU A 62 4.65 6.28 -16.17
CA LEU A 62 5.65 6.92 -15.32
C LEU A 62 5.07 8.13 -14.58
N LEU A 63 4.36 9.01 -15.27
CA LEU A 63 3.71 10.17 -14.65
C LEU A 63 2.68 9.74 -13.61
N GLN A 64 1.83 8.77 -13.95
CA GLN A 64 0.83 8.26 -13.02
C GLN A 64 1.46 7.66 -11.77
N LEU A 65 2.53 6.88 -11.91
CA LEU A 65 3.26 6.29 -10.78
C LEU A 65 3.95 7.35 -9.93
N LEU A 66 4.54 8.37 -10.57
CA LEU A 66 5.20 9.50 -9.91
C LEU A 66 4.19 10.32 -9.09
N VAL A 67 3.04 10.64 -9.69
CA VAL A 67 1.94 11.34 -9.01
C VAL A 67 1.42 10.51 -7.84
N TYR A 68 1.16 9.22 -8.08
CA TYR A 68 0.72 8.30 -7.02
C TYR A 68 1.71 8.28 -5.84
N ALA A 69 3.00 8.10 -6.11
CA ALA A 69 4.03 8.08 -5.08
C ALA A 69 4.16 9.43 -4.33
N GLY A 70 4.15 10.53 -5.06
CA GLY A 70 4.22 11.88 -4.50
C GLY A 70 3.02 12.23 -3.63
N MET A 71 1.85 11.70 -3.96
CA MET A 71 0.61 11.93 -3.21
C MET A 71 0.51 11.11 -1.91
N GLN A 72 1.35 10.13 -1.63
CA GLN A 72 1.22 9.24 -0.47
C GLN A 72 1.25 10.01 0.87
N ILE A 73 2.18 10.92 1.05
CA ILE A 73 2.26 11.74 2.28
C ILE A 73 1.13 12.78 2.34
N PRO A 74 0.86 13.58 1.29
CA PRO A 74 -0.29 14.47 1.25
C PRO A 74 -1.62 13.76 1.57
N VAL A 75 -1.86 12.61 0.96
CA VAL A 75 -3.07 11.81 1.22
C VAL A 75 -3.12 11.33 2.66
N GLY A 76 -2.02 10.84 3.21
CA GLY A 76 -1.94 10.47 4.62
C GLY A 76 -2.37 11.60 5.56
N LEU A 77 -1.87 12.83 5.30
CA LEU A 77 -2.26 14.04 6.03
C LEU A 77 -3.74 14.39 5.84
N MET A 78 -4.24 14.25 4.60
CA MET A 78 -5.66 14.52 4.31
C MET A 78 -6.58 13.53 5.04
N VAL A 79 -6.24 12.24 5.05
CA VAL A 79 -7.01 11.20 5.76
C VAL A 79 -7.02 11.47 7.26
N ASP A 80 -5.91 11.92 7.83
CA ASP A 80 -5.83 12.25 9.25
C ASP A 80 -6.67 13.48 9.63
N ARG A 81 -6.75 14.47 8.73
CA ARG A 81 -7.47 15.75 8.98
C ARG A 81 -8.93 15.73 8.59
N LEU A 82 -9.23 15.23 7.39
CA LEU A 82 -10.54 15.33 6.76
C LEU A 82 -11.41 14.10 7.03
N GLY A 83 -10.76 13.00 7.48
CA GLY A 83 -11.37 11.68 7.61
C GLY A 83 -11.38 10.90 6.29
N THR A 84 -11.62 9.61 6.41
CA THR A 84 -11.53 8.66 5.29
C THR A 84 -12.63 8.89 4.26
N LYS A 85 -13.87 9.14 4.71
CA LYS A 85 -15.02 9.33 3.82
C LYS A 85 -14.79 10.48 2.82
N LYS A 86 -14.36 11.64 3.31
CA LYS A 86 -14.14 12.82 2.45
C LYS A 86 -13.01 12.60 1.47
N VAL A 87 -11.89 12.02 1.92
CA VAL A 87 -10.71 11.76 1.08
C VAL A 87 -11.04 10.73 0.01
N LEU A 88 -11.72 9.64 0.38
CA LEU A 88 -12.10 8.60 -0.56
C LEU A 88 -13.14 9.10 -1.57
N THR A 89 -14.08 9.96 -1.16
CA THR A 89 -15.05 10.60 -2.07
C THR A 89 -14.34 11.51 -3.06
N LEU A 90 -13.43 12.36 -2.60
CA LEU A 90 -12.63 13.21 -3.48
C LEU A 90 -11.80 12.36 -4.45
N GLY A 91 -11.16 11.30 -3.95
CA GLY A 91 -10.41 10.35 -4.78
C GLY A 91 -11.28 9.72 -5.85
N ALA A 92 -12.48 9.25 -5.49
CA ALA A 92 -13.43 8.64 -6.43
C ALA A 92 -13.88 9.64 -7.53
N VAL A 93 -14.14 10.88 -7.18
CA VAL A 93 -14.46 11.94 -8.14
C VAL A 93 -13.29 12.20 -9.09
N LEU A 94 -12.08 12.37 -8.53
CA LEU A 94 -10.88 12.67 -9.33
C LEU A 94 -10.51 11.55 -10.29
N PHE A 95 -10.47 10.28 -9.83
CA PHE A 95 -10.12 9.19 -10.73
C PHE A 95 -11.21 8.92 -11.77
N THR A 96 -12.49 9.11 -11.43
CA THR A 96 -13.60 8.97 -12.39
C THR A 96 -13.55 10.09 -13.45
N ALA A 97 -13.34 11.34 -13.03
CA ALA A 97 -13.15 12.46 -13.94
C ALA A 97 -11.91 12.28 -14.81
N GLY A 98 -10.80 11.78 -14.23
CA GLY A 98 -9.58 11.45 -14.96
C GLY A 98 -9.81 10.36 -16.02
N GLN A 99 -10.54 9.29 -15.68
CA GLN A 99 -10.88 8.21 -16.62
C GLN A 99 -11.77 8.71 -17.76
N LEU A 100 -12.78 9.50 -17.45
CA LEU A 100 -13.65 10.12 -18.47
C LEU A 100 -12.86 11.12 -19.33
N GLY A 101 -12.02 11.95 -18.70
CA GLY A 101 -11.15 12.88 -19.42
C GLY A 101 -10.20 12.15 -20.37
N PHE A 102 -9.64 11.02 -19.96
CA PHE A 102 -8.79 10.18 -20.82
C PHE A 102 -9.58 9.58 -21.98
N ALA A 103 -10.82 9.12 -21.77
CA ALA A 103 -11.71 8.63 -22.81
C ALA A 103 -11.97 9.67 -23.91
N LEU A 104 -12.18 10.93 -23.51
CA LEU A 104 -12.58 12.02 -24.39
C LEU A 104 -11.41 12.88 -24.88
N SER A 105 -10.18 12.60 -24.49
CA SER A 105 -9.00 13.40 -24.85
C SER A 105 -8.76 13.42 -26.35
N PRO A 106 -8.71 14.61 -26.99
CA PRO A 106 -8.36 14.76 -28.39
C PRO A 106 -6.85 14.85 -28.64
N SER A 107 -6.04 15.06 -27.61
CA SER A 107 -4.59 15.23 -27.71
C SER A 107 -3.82 14.50 -26.62
N TYR A 108 -2.56 14.19 -26.90
CA TYR A 108 -1.64 13.56 -25.96
C TYR A 108 -1.50 14.35 -24.65
N GLY A 109 -1.36 15.68 -24.72
CA GLY A 109 -1.22 16.51 -23.51
C GLY A 109 -2.44 16.46 -22.59
N MET A 110 -3.66 16.48 -23.15
CA MET A 110 -4.89 16.32 -22.37
C MET A 110 -5.02 14.91 -21.80
N ALA A 111 -4.65 13.89 -22.55
CA ALA A 111 -4.63 12.51 -22.08
C ALA A 111 -3.64 12.34 -20.93
N LEU A 112 -2.45 12.96 -21.01
CA LEU A 112 -1.44 12.95 -19.94
C LEU A 112 -1.95 13.64 -18.68
N ALA A 113 -2.60 14.82 -18.80
CA ALA A 113 -3.22 15.52 -17.69
C ALA A 113 -4.35 14.70 -17.03
N ALA A 114 -5.18 14.02 -17.86
CA ALA A 114 -6.23 13.13 -17.37
C ALA A 114 -5.66 11.93 -16.58
N ARG A 115 -4.53 11.35 -17.01
CA ARG A 115 -3.82 10.29 -16.29
C ARG A 115 -3.19 10.78 -14.99
N ALA A 116 -2.66 12.00 -14.97
CA ALA A 116 -2.18 12.62 -13.73
C ALA A 116 -3.32 12.81 -12.72
N LEU A 117 -4.48 13.32 -13.18
CA LEU A 117 -5.68 13.48 -12.36
C LEU A 117 -6.17 12.14 -11.79
N LEU A 118 -6.19 11.10 -12.63
CA LEU A 118 -6.52 9.75 -12.22
C LEU A 118 -5.54 9.26 -11.14
N GLY A 119 -4.23 9.46 -11.34
CA GLY A 119 -3.20 9.11 -10.37
C GLY A 119 -3.37 9.80 -9.01
N CYS A 120 -3.76 11.09 -9.00
CA CYS A 120 -4.10 11.80 -7.77
C CYS A 120 -5.27 11.15 -7.03
N GLY A 121 -6.35 10.83 -7.74
CA GLY A 121 -7.55 10.21 -7.14
C GLY A 121 -7.27 8.79 -6.65
N ASP A 122 -6.55 8.01 -7.43
CA ASP A 122 -6.15 6.64 -7.11
C ASP A 122 -5.28 6.57 -5.84
N ALA A 123 -4.34 7.48 -5.67
CA ALA A 123 -3.49 7.57 -4.48
C ALA A 123 -4.30 7.71 -3.17
N MET A 124 -5.50 8.29 -3.23
CA MET A 124 -6.38 8.49 -2.08
C MET A 124 -7.09 7.22 -1.62
N THR A 125 -7.06 6.13 -2.40
CA THR A 125 -7.88 4.95 -2.14
C THR A 125 -7.24 4.00 -1.15
N PHE A 126 -6.02 3.53 -1.39
CA PHE A 126 -5.39 2.47 -0.61
C PHE A 126 -5.19 2.84 0.87
N ILE A 127 -4.61 4.02 1.16
CA ILE A 127 -4.41 4.49 2.54
C ILE A 127 -5.75 4.63 3.28
N SER A 128 -6.78 5.09 2.58
CA SER A 128 -8.14 5.21 3.11
C SER A 128 -8.71 3.84 3.49
N VAL A 129 -8.56 2.83 2.64
CA VAL A 129 -9.01 1.45 2.93
C VAL A 129 -8.26 0.84 4.11
N LEU A 130 -6.94 1.04 4.19
CA LEU A 130 -6.15 0.59 5.34
C LEU A 130 -6.65 1.23 6.65
N ARG A 131 -6.99 2.53 6.61
CA ARG A 131 -7.53 3.23 7.77
C ARG A 131 -8.92 2.74 8.18
N LEU A 132 -9.80 2.45 7.22
CA LEU A 132 -11.09 1.82 7.52
C LEU A 132 -10.89 0.47 8.23
N GLY A 133 -9.94 -0.33 7.77
CA GLY A 133 -9.59 -1.60 8.42
C GLY A 133 -9.22 -1.44 9.88
N THR A 134 -8.40 -0.43 10.22
CA THR A 134 -7.98 -0.19 11.62
C THR A 134 -9.05 0.47 12.49
N ARG A 135 -10.03 1.17 11.89
CA ARG A 135 -11.09 1.87 12.63
C ARG A 135 -12.33 1.02 12.86
N TRP A 136 -12.56 0.01 12.03
CA TRP A 136 -13.77 -0.80 12.07
C TRP A 136 -13.55 -2.23 12.58
N PHE A 137 -12.30 -2.72 12.59
CA PHE A 137 -11.97 -4.08 13.02
C PHE A 137 -11.00 -4.09 14.20
N PRO A 138 -11.07 -5.13 15.06
CA PRO A 138 -10.09 -5.33 16.14
C PRO A 138 -8.65 -5.33 15.61
N ALA A 139 -7.73 -4.83 16.41
CA ALA A 139 -6.32 -4.68 16.05
C ALA A 139 -5.69 -5.99 15.50
N ARG A 140 -6.09 -7.15 16.05
CA ARG A 140 -5.64 -8.47 15.57
C ARG A 140 -6.07 -8.81 14.14
N ARG A 141 -7.14 -8.19 13.62
CA ARG A 141 -7.65 -8.40 12.25
C ARG A 141 -7.10 -7.39 11.24
N ALA A 142 -6.50 -6.30 11.69
CA ALA A 142 -5.98 -5.26 10.82
C ALA A 142 -4.99 -5.76 9.76
N PRO A 143 -4.03 -6.67 10.07
CA PRO A 143 -3.14 -7.24 9.06
C PRO A 143 -3.90 -8.04 7.98
N LEU A 144 -4.89 -8.83 8.38
CA LEU A 144 -5.72 -9.58 7.43
C LEU A 144 -6.52 -8.65 6.51
N MET A 145 -7.11 -7.57 7.06
CA MET A 145 -7.83 -6.57 6.25
C MET A 145 -6.92 -5.88 5.25
N ALA A 146 -5.68 -5.59 5.62
CA ALA A 146 -4.69 -5.02 4.71
C ALA A 146 -4.34 -6.00 3.57
N GLN A 147 -4.15 -7.28 3.87
CA GLN A 147 -3.89 -8.32 2.85
C GLN A 147 -5.09 -8.52 1.92
N LEU A 148 -6.31 -8.57 2.46
CA LEU A 148 -7.52 -8.65 1.65
C LEU A 148 -7.69 -7.45 0.71
N ALA A 149 -7.35 -6.24 1.17
CA ALA A 149 -7.33 -5.07 0.30
C ALA A 149 -6.32 -5.23 -0.84
N GLY A 150 -5.10 -5.71 -0.55
CA GLY A 150 -4.10 -6.02 -1.58
C GLY A 150 -4.57 -7.07 -2.59
N LEU A 151 -5.23 -8.12 -2.09
CA LEU A 151 -5.80 -9.18 -2.92
C LEU A 151 -6.87 -8.64 -3.89
N VAL A 152 -7.77 -7.79 -3.40
CA VAL A 152 -8.80 -7.16 -4.24
C VAL A 152 -8.14 -6.22 -5.29
N GLY A 153 -7.06 -5.52 -4.92
CA GLY A 153 -6.26 -4.77 -5.88
C GLY A 153 -5.72 -5.65 -7.02
N MET A 154 -5.17 -6.83 -6.70
CA MET A 154 -4.71 -7.78 -7.71
C MET A 154 -5.84 -8.29 -8.61
N ALA A 155 -7.02 -8.55 -8.06
CA ALA A 155 -8.21 -8.90 -8.84
C ALA A 155 -8.64 -7.77 -9.79
N GLY A 156 -8.46 -6.50 -9.40
CA GLY A 156 -8.71 -5.34 -10.27
C GLY A 156 -7.83 -5.32 -11.51
N ASN A 157 -6.55 -5.68 -11.40
CA ASN A 157 -5.67 -5.85 -12.57
C ASN A 157 -6.19 -6.90 -13.55
N LEU A 158 -6.65 -8.04 -13.02
CA LEU A 158 -7.17 -9.13 -13.83
C LEU A 158 -8.45 -8.71 -14.57
N VAL A 159 -9.38 -8.05 -13.85
CA VAL A 159 -10.63 -7.55 -14.46
C VAL A 159 -10.35 -6.50 -15.54
N SER A 160 -9.40 -5.59 -15.33
CA SER A 160 -8.98 -4.65 -16.37
C SER A 160 -8.59 -5.39 -17.66
N THR A 161 -7.79 -6.44 -17.56
CA THR A 161 -7.36 -7.20 -18.73
C THR A 161 -8.51 -8.00 -19.37
N LEU A 162 -9.33 -8.68 -18.58
CA LEU A 162 -10.37 -9.59 -19.10
C LEU A 162 -11.60 -8.85 -19.62
N VAL A 163 -11.92 -7.68 -19.10
CA VAL A 163 -13.14 -6.94 -19.44
C VAL A 163 -12.84 -5.78 -20.40
N LEU A 164 -11.79 -4.98 -20.11
CA LEU A 164 -11.55 -3.79 -20.90
C LEU A 164 -11.03 -4.12 -22.32
N ALA A 165 -10.17 -5.15 -22.47
CA ALA A 165 -9.62 -5.49 -23.77
C ALA A 165 -10.71 -5.89 -24.80
N PRO A 166 -11.64 -6.81 -24.50
CA PRO A 166 -12.73 -7.13 -25.43
C PRO A 166 -13.62 -5.94 -25.78
N VAL A 167 -13.93 -5.08 -24.78
CA VAL A 167 -14.75 -3.88 -25.03
C VAL A 167 -13.99 -2.88 -25.91
N LEU A 168 -12.70 -2.71 -25.69
CA LEU A 168 -11.86 -1.82 -26.49
C LEU A 168 -11.82 -2.25 -27.96
N HIS A 169 -11.59 -3.53 -28.22
CA HIS A 169 -11.54 -4.06 -29.59
C HIS A 169 -12.92 -4.15 -30.27
N GLY A 170 -14.01 -4.38 -29.49
CA GLY A 170 -15.36 -4.54 -30.05
C GLY A 170 -16.14 -3.24 -30.18
N ALA A 171 -16.05 -2.33 -29.19
CA ALA A 171 -16.83 -1.09 -29.12
C ALA A 171 -15.99 0.20 -29.24
N GLY A 172 -14.67 0.05 -29.30
CA GLY A 172 -13.72 1.16 -29.48
C GLY A 172 -13.37 1.93 -28.20
N TRP A 173 -12.45 2.88 -28.37
CA TRP A 173 -11.80 3.63 -27.29
C TRP A 173 -12.77 4.34 -26.34
N VAL A 174 -13.66 5.18 -26.90
CA VAL A 174 -14.57 6.00 -26.06
C VAL A 174 -15.52 5.11 -25.27
N ALA A 175 -16.10 4.08 -25.90
CA ALA A 175 -17.01 3.15 -25.22
C ALA A 175 -16.31 2.39 -24.09
N ALA A 176 -15.06 1.93 -24.30
CA ALA A 176 -14.29 1.21 -23.29
C ALA A 176 -13.96 2.11 -22.08
N PHE A 177 -13.38 3.27 -22.29
CA PHE A 177 -12.92 4.15 -21.22
C PHE A 177 -14.05 4.94 -20.56
N ALA A 178 -14.99 5.51 -21.31
CA ALA A 178 -16.14 6.20 -20.75
C ALA A 178 -17.12 5.21 -20.10
N GLY A 179 -17.33 4.03 -20.71
CA GLY A 179 -18.11 2.95 -20.10
C GLY A 179 -17.50 2.48 -18.77
N SER A 180 -16.18 2.32 -18.69
CA SER A 180 -15.52 2.01 -17.41
C SER A 180 -15.69 3.12 -16.37
N ALA A 181 -15.71 4.41 -16.78
CA ALA A 181 -15.95 5.52 -15.85
C ALA A 181 -17.32 5.46 -15.15
N VAL A 182 -18.31 4.80 -15.76
CA VAL A 182 -19.62 4.53 -15.10
C VAL A 182 -19.42 3.70 -13.83
N ALA A 183 -18.48 2.75 -13.80
CA ALA A 183 -18.19 2.00 -12.58
C ALA A 183 -17.73 2.92 -11.43
N GLY A 184 -16.99 3.99 -11.75
CA GLY A 184 -16.61 5.02 -10.78
C GLY A 184 -17.82 5.76 -10.20
N LEU A 185 -18.81 6.09 -11.03
CA LEU A 185 -20.07 6.71 -10.60
C LEU A 185 -20.91 5.74 -9.75
N VAL A 186 -20.96 4.46 -10.15
CA VAL A 186 -21.71 3.43 -9.40
C VAL A 186 -21.17 3.25 -7.99
N VAL A 187 -19.85 3.18 -7.81
CA VAL A 187 -19.26 3.03 -6.45
C VAL A 187 -19.32 4.34 -5.63
N LEU A 188 -19.44 5.49 -6.27
CA LEU A 188 -19.56 6.78 -5.59
C LEU A 188 -20.88 6.88 -4.80
N VAL A 189 -21.97 6.31 -5.30
CA VAL A 189 -23.28 6.35 -4.63
C VAL A 189 -23.24 5.69 -3.25
N PRO A 190 -22.91 4.39 -3.09
CA PRO A 190 -22.84 3.78 -1.77
C PRO A 190 -21.75 4.39 -0.89
N LEU A 191 -20.64 4.90 -1.47
CA LEU A 191 -19.60 5.61 -0.74
C LEU A 191 -20.17 6.85 -0.04
N VAL A 192 -20.89 7.70 -0.76
CA VAL A 192 -21.45 8.94 -0.20
C VAL A 192 -22.58 8.66 0.80
N LEU A 193 -23.44 7.69 0.51
CA LEU A 193 -24.62 7.42 1.33
C LEU A 193 -24.28 6.63 2.62
N PHE A 194 -23.47 5.58 2.52
CA PHE A 194 -23.36 4.59 3.60
C PHE A 194 -22.00 4.56 4.29
N LEU A 195 -20.91 5.06 3.67
CA LEU A 195 -19.61 5.00 4.30
C LEU A 195 -19.52 5.96 5.49
N ARG A 196 -18.96 5.47 6.60
CA ARG A 196 -18.67 6.23 7.82
C ARG A 196 -17.23 5.99 8.27
N ASP A 197 -16.61 6.99 8.88
CA ASP A 197 -15.20 6.92 9.28
C ASP A 197 -14.93 5.97 10.45
N HIS A 198 -15.90 5.78 11.34
CA HIS A 198 -15.81 4.92 12.53
C HIS A 198 -17.19 4.42 12.97
N PRO A 199 -17.25 3.32 13.74
CA PRO A 199 -18.49 2.85 14.36
C PRO A 199 -19.09 3.89 15.32
N GLU A 200 -20.38 3.81 15.54
CA GLU A 200 -21.07 4.63 16.55
C GLU A 200 -20.52 4.27 17.94
N GLY A 201 -20.25 5.27 18.76
CA GLY A 201 -19.64 5.10 20.08
C GLY A 201 -18.11 4.99 20.12
N TYR A 202 -17.44 4.69 18.99
CA TYR A 202 -15.98 4.52 18.89
C TYR A 202 -15.22 5.72 18.29
N GLY A 203 -15.90 6.82 18.09
CA GLY A 203 -15.26 8.06 17.65
C GLY A 203 -14.63 8.83 18.81
N PRO A 204 -13.67 9.73 18.55
CA PRO A 204 -13.12 10.58 19.60
C PRO A 204 -14.26 11.34 20.29
N PRO A 205 -14.19 11.51 21.63
CA PRO A 205 -15.23 12.18 22.40
C PRO A 205 -15.45 13.62 21.89
N PRO A 206 -16.63 14.21 22.09
CA PRO A 206 -16.98 15.53 21.55
C PRO A 206 -15.97 16.62 21.89
N ARG A 207 -15.39 16.59 23.11
CA ARG A 207 -14.36 17.54 23.56
C ARG A 207 -13.04 17.41 22.78
N GLU A 208 -12.60 16.19 22.46
CA GLU A 208 -11.43 16.00 21.59
C GLU A 208 -11.69 16.43 20.15
N ARG A 209 -12.91 16.22 19.64
CA ARG A 209 -13.31 16.73 18.31
C ARG A 209 -13.26 18.24 18.24
N GLU A 210 -13.67 18.90 19.31
CA GLU A 210 -13.66 20.36 19.43
C GLU A 210 -12.21 20.88 19.57
N GLN A 211 -11.39 20.25 20.40
CA GLN A 211 -9.97 20.60 20.54
C GLN A 211 -9.19 20.39 19.23
N VAL A 212 -9.43 19.30 18.51
CA VAL A 212 -8.82 19.07 17.17
C VAL A 212 -9.32 20.12 16.18
N ARG A 213 -10.58 20.54 16.28
CA ARG A 213 -11.18 21.58 15.42
C ARG A 213 -10.67 22.98 15.77
N GLU A 214 -10.50 23.29 17.06
CA GLU A 214 -9.95 24.57 17.52
C GLU A 214 -8.45 24.68 17.27
N HIS A 215 -7.68 23.62 17.54
CA HIS A 215 -6.26 23.57 17.15
C HIS A 215 -6.07 23.58 15.63
N GLY A 216 -7.02 23.03 14.86
CA GLY A 216 -7.05 23.14 13.39
C GLY A 216 -7.41 24.52 12.87
N LYS A 217 -8.17 25.31 13.65
CA LYS A 217 -8.52 26.70 13.31
C LYS A 217 -7.45 27.72 13.78
N GLY A 218 -6.81 27.48 14.91
CA GLY A 218 -5.82 28.39 15.50
C GLY A 218 -4.38 28.17 14.99
N ALA A 219 -4.03 26.95 14.60
CA ALA A 219 -2.80 26.71 13.85
C ALA A 219 -3.14 26.91 12.37
N GLY A 220 -2.97 28.13 11.87
CA GLY A 220 -3.21 28.47 10.48
C GLY A 220 -2.80 27.34 9.53
N ALA A 221 -3.54 27.17 8.45
CA ALA A 221 -3.34 26.14 7.40
C ALA A 221 -1.95 26.22 6.73
N GLY A 222 -0.94 26.72 7.44
CA GLY A 222 0.41 26.96 7.01
C GLY A 222 1.33 25.76 7.14
N GLY A 223 2.37 25.73 6.33
CA GLY A 223 3.40 24.69 6.24
C GLY A 223 3.98 24.20 7.58
N GLY A 224 3.88 25.00 8.65
CA GLY A 224 4.34 24.63 9.98
C GLY A 224 3.60 23.46 10.64
N PHE A 225 2.29 23.31 10.41
CA PHE A 225 1.53 22.15 10.92
C PHE A 225 1.86 20.89 10.14
N VAL A 226 1.86 20.98 8.82
CA VAL A 226 2.20 19.85 7.93
C VAL A 226 3.60 19.33 8.27
N ARG A 227 4.58 20.23 8.39
CA ARG A 227 5.94 19.87 8.79
C ARG A 227 6.00 19.21 10.17
N ARG A 228 5.25 19.71 11.16
CA ARG A 228 5.19 19.10 12.50
C ARG A 228 4.61 17.69 12.45
N GLN A 229 3.53 17.48 11.71
CA GLN A 229 2.86 16.19 11.58
C GLN A 229 3.79 15.15 10.93
N ILE A 230 4.42 15.51 9.81
CA ILE A 230 5.38 14.65 9.11
C ILE A 230 6.59 14.37 10.01
N THR A 231 7.17 15.41 10.63
CA THR A 231 8.33 15.25 11.51
C THR A 231 8.01 14.39 12.73
N ALA A 232 6.84 14.57 13.34
CA ALA A 232 6.43 13.77 14.49
C ALA A 232 6.22 12.29 14.11
N SER A 233 5.57 12.01 12.96
CA SER A 233 5.42 10.64 12.46
C SER A 233 6.77 10.02 12.07
N TRP A 234 7.68 10.81 11.46
CA TRP A 234 9.03 10.35 11.10
C TRP A 234 9.91 10.06 12.32
N ARG A 235 9.76 10.80 13.41
CA ARG A 235 10.51 10.57 14.65
C ARG A 235 10.18 9.25 15.32
N GLU A 236 8.97 8.70 15.09
CA GLU A 236 8.59 7.39 15.64
C GLU A 236 9.42 6.27 14.98
N PRO A 237 10.15 5.46 15.80
CA PRO A 237 10.97 4.38 15.26
C PRO A 237 10.17 3.35 14.45
N GLY A 238 8.91 3.11 14.85
CA GLY A 238 8.00 2.21 14.13
C GLY A 238 7.66 2.68 12.71
N THR A 239 7.48 3.99 12.49
CA THR A 239 7.26 4.55 11.15
C THR A 239 8.48 4.35 10.25
N ARG A 240 9.68 4.63 10.76
CA ARG A 240 10.93 4.41 10.02
C ARG A 240 11.17 2.93 9.72
N LEU A 241 10.92 2.07 10.70
CA LEU A 241 11.02 0.61 10.50
C LEU A 241 10.00 0.16 9.44
N GLY A 242 8.77 0.64 9.51
CA GLY A 242 7.72 0.35 8.54
C GLY A 242 8.09 0.76 7.12
N LEU A 243 8.64 1.98 6.93
CA LEU A 243 9.13 2.45 5.65
C LEU A 243 10.21 1.49 5.09
N TRP A 244 11.22 1.15 5.89
CA TRP A 244 12.31 0.30 5.41
C TRP A 244 11.89 -1.14 5.16
N VAL A 245 10.94 -1.69 5.94
CA VAL A 245 10.33 -3.00 5.65
C VAL A 245 9.60 -2.94 4.31
N HIS A 246 8.75 -1.94 4.11
CA HIS A 246 8.00 -1.79 2.87
C HIS A 246 8.91 -1.53 1.66
N PHE A 247 9.94 -0.67 1.83
CA PHE A 247 10.99 -0.42 0.85
C PHE A 247 11.64 -1.71 0.37
N THR A 248 12.09 -2.56 1.32
CA THR A 248 12.91 -3.72 1.01
C THR A 248 12.12 -4.90 0.44
N THR A 249 10.86 -5.05 0.87
CA THR A 249 10.07 -6.23 0.50
C THR A 249 9.19 -6.03 -0.71
N GLN A 250 8.75 -4.81 -1.04
CA GLN A 250 7.81 -4.58 -2.13
C GLN A 250 8.47 -4.60 -3.51
N PHE A 251 9.61 -3.92 -3.67
CA PHE A 251 10.15 -3.57 -4.98
C PHE A 251 10.55 -4.77 -5.84
N PRO A 252 11.09 -5.92 -5.33
CA PRO A 252 11.54 -6.99 -6.21
C PRO A 252 10.42 -7.55 -7.09
N ALA A 253 9.26 -7.83 -6.49
CA ALA A 253 8.09 -8.30 -7.24
C ALA A 253 7.51 -7.21 -8.15
N MET A 254 7.47 -5.94 -7.68
CA MET A 254 6.91 -4.84 -8.47
C MET A 254 7.75 -4.54 -9.71
N VAL A 255 9.07 -4.53 -9.60
CA VAL A 255 10.00 -4.36 -10.73
C VAL A 255 9.83 -5.48 -11.75
N PHE A 256 9.70 -6.71 -11.27
CA PHE A 256 9.52 -7.88 -12.11
C PHE A 256 8.16 -7.88 -12.82
N LEU A 257 7.08 -7.59 -12.10
CA LEU A 257 5.72 -7.60 -12.66
C LEU A 257 5.42 -6.39 -13.57
N LEU A 258 5.97 -5.20 -13.23
CA LEU A 258 5.62 -3.98 -13.96
C LEU A 258 6.35 -3.85 -15.29
N LEU A 259 7.63 -4.24 -15.37
CA LEU A 259 8.42 -3.94 -16.55
C LEU A 259 9.43 -5.05 -16.90
N TRP A 260 10.33 -5.42 -15.98
CA TRP A 260 11.51 -6.17 -16.33
C TRP A 260 11.37 -7.69 -16.31
N GLY A 261 10.26 -8.23 -15.80
CA GLY A 261 10.08 -9.69 -15.72
C GLY A 261 9.87 -10.35 -17.08
N MET A 262 9.04 -9.74 -17.96
CA MET A 262 8.81 -10.28 -19.30
C MET A 262 10.09 -10.25 -20.16
N PRO A 263 10.82 -9.12 -20.29
CA PRO A 263 12.10 -9.08 -20.99
C PRO A 263 13.13 -10.08 -20.40
N PHE A 264 13.27 -10.10 -19.08
CA PHE A 264 14.19 -11.05 -18.43
C PHE A 264 13.88 -12.51 -18.79
N LEU A 265 12.61 -12.91 -18.72
CA LEU A 265 12.21 -14.29 -18.99
C LEU A 265 12.34 -14.67 -20.49
N VAL A 266 12.04 -13.73 -21.39
CA VAL A 266 12.08 -13.98 -22.83
C VAL A 266 13.49 -13.82 -23.38
N GLU A 267 14.16 -12.70 -23.11
CA GLU A 267 15.43 -12.36 -23.73
C GLU A 267 16.61 -13.02 -23.00
N ALA A 268 16.67 -12.91 -21.67
CA ALA A 268 17.77 -13.48 -20.91
C ALA A 268 17.62 -14.98 -20.68
N GLN A 269 16.39 -15.49 -20.46
CA GLN A 269 16.16 -16.92 -20.18
C GLN A 269 15.70 -17.72 -21.41
N GLY A 270 15.40 -17.05 -22.53
CA GLY A 270 15.02 -17.67 -23.80
C GLY A 270 13.68 -18.39 -23.77
N LEU A 271 12.76 -17.98 -22.90
CA LEU A 271 11.44 -18.59 -22.79
C LEU A 271 10.48 -18.03 -23.83
N SER A 272 9.47 -18.83 -24.20
CA SER A 272 8.38 -18.32 -25.02
C SER A 272 7.58 -17.26 -24.23
N ARG A 273 6.96 -16.30 -24.92
CA ARG A 273 6.09 -15.29 -24.31
C ARG A 273 4.96 -15.93 -23.48
N THR A 274 4.42 -17.05 -23.95
CA THR A 274 3.36 -17.79 -23.23
C THR A 274 3.87 -18.35 -21.91
N THR A 275 5.05 -18.99 -21.90
CA THR A 275 5.67 -19.53 -20.69
C THR A 275 6.03 -18.41 -19.71
N ALA A 276 6.62 -17.33 -20.22
CA ALA A 276 6.94 -16.15 -19.42
C ALA A 276 5.69 -15.52 -18.78
N GLY A 277 4.62 -15.36 -19.55
CA GLY A 277 3.31 -14.91 -19.04
C GLY A 277 2.73 -15.83 -17.96
N GLY A 278 2.87 -17.14 -18.12
CA GLY A 278 2.50 -18.13 -17.10
C GLY A 278 3.30 -17.95 -15.79
N LEU A 279 4.60 -17.70 -15.86
CA LEU A 279 5.45 -17.44 -14.69
C LEU A 279 5.06 -16.11 -14.00
N LEU A 280 4.77 -15.05 -14.74
CA LEU A 280 4.26 -13.81 -14.16
C LEU A 280 2.90 -14.00 -13.48
N THR A 281 2.02 -14.80 -14.10
CA THR A 281 0.74 -15.19 -13.48
C THR A 281 0.96 -15.98 -12.18
N LEU A 282 1.98 -16.84 -12.13
CA LEU A 282 2.34 -17.58 -10.93
C LEU A 282 2.77 -16.67 -9.77
N VAL A 283 3.51 -15.58 -10.05
CA VAL A 283 3.84 -14.56 -9.05
C VAL A 283 2.57 -13.96 -8.45
N VAL A 284 1.60 -13.59 -9.30
CA VAL A 284 0.32 -13.01 -8.86
C VAL A 284 -0.50 -14.03 -8.05
N ALA A 285 -0.62 -15.26 -8.53
CA ALA A 285 -1.36 -16.33 -7.85
C ALA A 285 -0.74 -16.65 -6.48
N SER A 286 0.58 -16.75 -6.41
CA SER A 286 1.33 -16.94 -5.17
C SER A 286 1.11 -15.78 -4.18
N ASN A 287 1.15 -14.54 -4.67
CA ASN A 287 0.85 -13.35 -3.87
C ASN A 287 -0.55 -13.43 -3.25
N MET A 288 -1.55 -13.80 -4.04
CA MET A 288 -2.94 -13.94 -3.58
C MET A 288 -3.07 -15.02 -2.50
N ALA A 289 -2.51 -16.19 -2.72
CA ALA A 289 -2.59 -17.31 -1.78
C ALA A 289 -1.84 -17.02 -0.47
N LEU A 290 -0.60 -16.55 -0.57
CA LEU A 290 0.25 -16.28 0.59
C LEU A 290 -0.13 -15.01 1.36
N GLY A 291 -0.83 -14.07 0.72
CA GLY A 291 -1.37 -12.88 1.38
C GLY A 291 -2.28 -13.24 2.56
N LEU A 292 -3.18 -14.22 2.36
CA LEU A 292 -4.07 -14.70 3.42
C LEU A 292 -3.29 -15.34 4.56
N VAL A 293 -2.27 -16.14 4.24
CA VAL A 293 -1.41 -16.81 5.23
C VAL A 293 -0.64 -15.78 6.06
N TYR A 294 0.00 -14.81 5.41
CA TYR A 294 0.73 -13.72 6.09
C TYR A 294 -0.20 -12.90 6.98
N GLY A 295 -1.36 -12.49 6.48
CA GLY A 295 -2.34 -11.72 7.23
C GLY A 295 -2.82 -12.43 8.50
N GLN A 296 -3.11 -13.74 8.40
CA GLN A 296 -3.52 -14.54 9.55
C GLN A 296 -2.37 -14.76 10.54
N LEU A 297 -1.18 -15.08 10.05
CA LEU A 297 -0.02 -15.37 10.90
C LEU A 297 0.41 -14.12 11.67
N VAL A 298 0.51 -12.97 11.00
CA VAL A 298 0.86 -11.68 11.64
C VAL A 298 -0.24 -11.24 12.60
N GLY A 299 -1.51 -11.44 12.25
CA GLY A 299 -2.63 -11.12 13.13
C GLY A 299 -2.66 -11.96 14.42
N ARG A 300 -2.25 -13.25 14.34
CA ARG A 300 -2.18 -14.15 15.50
C ARG A 300 -0.89 -13.98 16.30
N ARG A 301 0.24 -13.77 15.64
CA ARG A 301 1.58 -13.71 16.25
C ARG A 301 2.34 -12.47 15.77
N GLN A 302 2.21 -11.39 16.50
CA GLN A 302 2.89 -10.13 16.16
C GLN A 302 4.43 -10.26 16.17
N SER A 303 4.98 -11.20 16.93
CA SER A 303 6.42 -11.53 16.91
C SER A 303 6.89 -12.10 15.58
N ALA A 304 5.99 -12.63 14.74
CA ALA A 304 6.32 -13.17 13.42
C ALA A 304 6.59 -12.09 12.36
N ARG A 305 6.19 -10.83 12.60
CA ARG A 305 6.33 -9.73 11.63
C ARG A 305 7.74 -9.59 11.07
N LEU A 306 8.72 -9.41 11.94
CA LEU A 306 10.11 -9.17 11.52
C LEU A 306 10.77 -10.42 10.93
N PRO A 307 10.64 -11.62 11.51
CA PRO A 307 11.12 -12.86 10.89
C PRO A 307 10.55 -13.11 9.50
N LEU A 308 9.24 -12.90 9.29
CA LEU A 308 8.62 -13.06 7.97
C LEU A 308 9.17 -12.07 6.94
N ALA A 309 9.29 -10.79 7.30
CA ALA A 309 9.83 -9.78 6.41
C ALA A 309 11.29 -10.08 6.01
N LEU A 310 12.16 -10.35 7.00
CA LEU A 310 13.57 -10.67 6.74
C LEU A 310 13.75 -12.02 6.04
N GLY A 311 12.92 -13.01 6.38
CA GLY A 311 12.91 -14.32 5.72
C GLY A 311 12.53 -14.20 4.24
N THR A 312 11.52 -13.38 3.91
CA THR A 312 11.18 -13.07 2.51
C THR A 312 12.36 -12.46 1.76
N VAL A 313 12.99 -11.42 2.33
CA VAL A 313 14.15 -10.77 1.69
C VAL A 313 15.31 -11.76 1.51
N GLY A 314 15.65 -12.51 2.55
CA GLY A 314 16.74 -13.49 2.47
C GLY A 314 16.49 -14.57 1.42
N LEU A 315 15.25 -15.08 1.34
CA LEU A 315 14.88 -16.10 0.36
C LEU A 315 14.85 -15.53 -1.07
N THR A 316 14.34 -14.32 -1.25
CA THR A 316 14.33 -13.61 -2.54
C THR A 316 15.76 -13.36 -3.02
N ALA A 317 16.62 -12.81 -2.15
CA ALA A 317 18.03 -12.58 -2.47
C ALA A 317 18.76 -13.88 -2.84
N SER A 318 18.55 -14.96 -2.08
CA SER A 318 19.20 -16.25 -2.34
C SER A 318 18.78 -16.84 -3.70
N LEU A 319 17.52 -16.75 -4.05
CA LEU A 319 17.02 -17.25 -5.34
C LEU A 319 17.47 -16.37 -6.51
N TRP A 320 17.46 -15.05 -6.36
CA TRP A 320 18.05 -14.16 -7.37
C TRP A 320 19.54 -14.45 -7.55
N ALA A 321 20.30 -14.62 -6.47
CA ALA A 321 21.71 -15.00 -6.55
C ALA A 321 21.88 -16.34 -7.30
N ALA A 322 21.10 -17.36 -6.96
CA ALA A 322 21.14 -18.65 -7.64
C ALA A 322 20.83 -18.54 -9.14
N VAL A 323 19.87 -17.71 -9.54
CA VAL A 323 19.52 -17.48 -10.95
C VAL A 323 20.62 -16.72 -11.69
N LEU A 324 21.15 -15.64 -11.09
CA LEU A 324 22.13 -14.77 -11.77
C LEU A 324 23.55 -15.37 -11.81
N VAL A 325 23.92 -16.22 -10.84
CA VAL A 325 25.22 -16.88 -10.78
C VAL A 325 25.21 -18.28 -11.45
N HIS A 326 24.03 -18.73 -11.92
CA HIS A 326 23.92 -20.02 -12.58
C HIS A 326 24.96 -20.16 -13.71
N PRO A 327 25.78 -21.28 -13.76
CA PRO A 327 26.89 -21.40 -14.68
C PRO A 327 26.50 -21.54 -16.15
N GLY A 328 25.23 -21.86 -16.45
CA GLY A 328 24.67 -21.85 -17.81
C GLY A 328 24.15 -20.48 -18.20
N ASP A 329 23.93 -20.28 -19.52
CA ASP A 329 23.32 -19.04 -20.04
C ASP A 329 21.87 -18.87 -19.57
N ARG A 330 21.21 -19.96 -19.20
CA ARG A 330 19.83 -20.02 -18.78
C ARG A 330 19.68 -20.80 -17.48
N ALA A 331 18.92 -20.26 -16.55
CA ALA A 331 18.58 -20.95 -15.31
C ALA A 331 17.56 -22.09 -15.59
N PRO A 332 17.63 -23.21 -14.86
CA PRO A 332 16.68 -24.31 -15.03
C PRO A 332 15.27 -23.88 -14.65
N MET A 333 14.25 -24.44 -15.32
CA MET A 333 12.86 -24.05 -15.15
C MET A 333 12.38 -24.13 -13.69
N TRP A 334 12.78 -25.17 -12.94
CA TRP A 334 12.41 -25.31 -11.53
C TRP A 334 12.88 -24.13 -10.67
N LEU A 335 14.05 -23.55 -10.99
CA LEU A 335 14.61 -22.41 -10.27
C LEU A 335 13.81 -21.12 -10.58
N LEU A 336 13.45 -20.93 -11.86
CA LEU A 336 12.58 -19.80 -12.28
C LEU A 336 11.17 -19.90 -11.67
N VAL A 337 10.60 -21.09 -11.63
CA VAL A 337 9.31 -21.36 -10.97
C VAL A 337 9.41 -21.02 -9.47
N THR A 338 10.46 -21.49 -8.80
CA THR A 338 10.66 -21.23 -7.37
C THR A 338 10.89 -19.73 -7.10
N LEU A 339 11.65 -19.04 -7.94
CA LEU A 339 11.82 -17.59 -7.87
C LEU A 339 10.46 -16.87 -7.98
N CYS A 340 9.63 -17.24 -8.95
CA CYS A 340 8.32 -16.64 -9.15
C CYS A 340 7.37 -16.89 -7.98
N LEU A 341 7.37 -18.10 -7.41
CA LEU A 341 6.60 -18.41 -6.20
C LEU A 341 7.02 -17.55 -5.01
N VAL A 342 8.33 -17.36 -4.83
CA VAL A 342 8.87 -16.57 -3.72
C VAL A 342 8.69 -15.07 -3.95
N LEU A 343 8.84 -14.57 -5.18
CA LEU A 343 8.48 -13.17 -5.50
C LEU A 343 7.03 -12.85 -5.14
N GLY A 344 6.11 -13.82 -5.23
CA GLY A 344 4.75 -13.66 -4.75
C GLY A 344 4.63 -13.36 -3.25
N THR A 345 5.63 -13.71 -2.42
CA THR A 345 5.63 -13.37 -0.99
C THR A 345 5.97 -11.91 -0.70
N CYS A 346 6.56 -11.20 -1.66
CA CYS A 346 7.03 -9.82 -1.49
C CYS A 346 5.89 -8.85 -1.18
N GLY A 347 4.76 -8.97 -1.88
CA GLY A 347 3.57 -8.16 -1.62
C GLY A 347 3.03 -8.33 -0.19
N PRO A 348 2.69 -9.55 0.24
CA PRO A 348 2.30 -9.83 1.62
C PRO A 348 3.30 -9.35 2.68
N ALA A 349 4.59 -9.58 2.46
CA ALA A 349 5.63 -9.13 3.38
C ALA A 349 5.70 -7.60 3.48
N SER A 350 5.45 -6.90 2.39
CA SER A 350 5.49 -5.43 2.36
C SER A 350 4.39 -4.81 3.25
N MET A 351 3.23 -5.46 3.35
CA MET A 351 2.13 -5.00 4.22
C MET A 351 2.52 -4.96 5.70
N ILE A 352 3.49 -5.79 6.12
CA ILE A 352 4.03 -5.78 7.49
C ILE A 352 4.61 -4.41 7.86
N GLY A 353 5.10 -3.64 6.90
CA GLY A 353 5.57 -2.27 7.11
C GLY A 353 4.51 -1.39 7.77
N PHE A 354 3.26 -1.50 7.36
CA PHE A 354 2.15 -0.76 7.95
C PHE A 354 1.81 -1.22 9.36
N ASP A 355 2.06 -2.50 9.69
CA ASP A 355 1.82 -3.06 11.02
C ASP A 355 2.86 -2.61 12.06
N PHE A 356 4.01 -2.07 11.62
CA PHE A 356 4.95 -1.35 12.47
C PHE A 356 4.62 0.14 12.58
N ALA A 357 4.24 0.78 11.49
CA ALA A 357 4.06 2.23 11.43
C ALA A 357 2.78 2.70 12.15
N ARG A 358 1.67 2.01 11.93
CA ARG A 358 0.36 2.42 12.46
C ARG A 358 0.28 2.39 13.99
N PRO A 359 0.64 1.29 14.68
CA PRO A 359 0.57 1.23 16.14
C PRO A 359 1.56 2.16 16.85
N ALA A 360 2.64 2.55 16.17
CA ALA A 360 3.63 3.50 16.71
C ALA A 360 3.16 4.96 16.69
N ASN A 361 2.02 5.24 16.05
CA ASN A 361 1.47 6.58 15.93
C ASN A 361 0.07 6.66 16.53
N PRO A 362 -0.28 7.78 17.18
CA PRO A 362 -1.65 8.00 17.63
C PRO A 362 -2.59 8.06 16.40
N ALA A 363 -3.87 7.84 16.68
CA ALA A 363 -4.90 7.71 15.66
C ALA A 363 -4.93 8.86 14.64
N GLU A 364 -4.59 10.08 15.07
CA GLU A 364 -4.59 11.33 14.28
C GLU A 364 -3.41 11.43 13.31
N ARG A 365 -2.42 10.51 13.40
CA ARG A 365 -1.21 10.49 12.56
C ARG A 365 -0.99 9.17 11.83
N GLN A 366 -1.90 8.20 11.96
CA GLN A 366 -1.77 6.88 11.32
C GLN A 366 -1.81 6.96 9.80
N GLY A 367 -2.58 7.89 9.23
CA GLY A 367 -2.62 8.13 7.79
C GLY A 367 -1.28 8.67 7.28
N THR A 368 -0.72 9.68 7.98
CA THR A 368 0.60 10.24 7.67
C THR A 368 1.69 9.18 7.76
N ALA A 369 1.69 8.37 8.82
CA ALA A 369 2.63 7.27 8.99
C ALA A 369 2.51 6.20 7.89
N SER A 370 1.27 5.87 7.49
CA SER A 370 1.00 4.95 6.37
C SER A 370 1.48 5.52 5.03
N GLY A 371 1.27 6.82 4.79
CA GLY A 371 1.77 7.49 3.59
C GLY A 371 3.28 7.46 3.49
N ILE A 372 3.99 7.76 4.60
CA ILE A 372 5.45 7.66 4.68
C ILE A 372 5.91 6.22 4.40
N THR A 373 5.24 5.23 4.98
CA THR A 373 5.57 3.81 4.77
C THR A 373 5.40 3.41 3.30
N ASN A 374 4.26 3.76 2.70
CA ASN A 374 3.94 3.40 1.32
C ASN A 374 4.90 4.04 0.31
N MET A 375 5.30 5.29 0.55
CA MET A 375 6.27 5.98 -0.29
C MET A 375 7.60 5.21 -0.38
N GLY A 376 8.02 4.53 0.69
CA GLY A 376 9.25 3.74 0.71
C GLY A 376 9.31 2.68 -0.39
N GLY A 377 8.26 1.88 -0.56
CA GLY A 377 8.20 0.83 -1.57
C GLY A 377 8.19 1.36 -3.00
N PHE A 378 7.47 2.47 -3.24
CA PHE A 378 7.49 3.10 -4.57
C PHE A 378 8.83 3.73 -4.90
N LEU A 379 9.51 4.35 -3.92
CA LEU A 379 10.86 4.90 -4.12
C LEU A 379 11.84 3.80 -4.51
N ALA A 380 11.83 2.66 -3.82
CA ALA A 380 12.66 1.51 -4.17
C ALA A 380 12.34 0.98 -5.57
N THR A 381 11.05 0.81 -5.89
CA THR A 381 10.59 0.32 -7.19
C THR A 381 11.06 1.23 -8.32
N MET A 382 10.83 2.55 -8.22
CA MET A 382 11.24 3.51 -9.25
C MET A 382 12.75 3.56 -9.42
N THR A 383 13.50 3.56 -8.31
CA THR A 383 14.97 3.54 -8.34
C THR A 383 15.49 2.29 -9.06
N THR A 384 14.92 1.13 -8.76
CA THR A 384 15.34 -0.14 -9.39
C THR A 384 14.92 -0.22 -10.86
N LEU A 385 13.71 0.23 -11.20
CA LEU A 385 13.26 0.25 -12.61
C LEU A 385 14.21 1.08 -13.48
N LEU A 386 14.62 2.26 -13.00
CA LEU A 386 15.57 3.11 -13.71
C LEU A 386 16.98 2.53 -13.74
N ALA A 387 17.45 2.01 -12.60
CA ALA A 387 18.80 1.46 -12.50
C ALA A 387 18.98 0.23 -13.41
N VAL A 388 18.00 -0.66 -13.46
CA VAL A 388 18.00 -1.81 -14.38
C VAL A 388 18.06 -1.35 -15.83
N GLY A 389 17.21 -0.37 -16.23
CA GLY A 389 17.22 0.15 -17.60
C GLY A 389 18.55 0.77 -17.98
N VAL A 390 19.11 1.66 -17.15
CA VAL A 390 20.41 2.31 -17.38
C VAL A 390 21.53 1.29 -17.48
N LEU A 391 21.52 0.25 -16.64
CA LEU A 391 22.55 -0.79 -16.68
C LEU A 391 22.41 -1.68 -17.90
N LEU A 392 21.21 -2.02 -18.36
CA LEU A 392 21.03 -2.75 -19.61
C LEU A 392 21.61 -1.96 -20.79
N ASP A 393 21.26 -0.68 -20.93
CA ASP A 393 21.80 0.19 -21.98
C ASP A 393 23.33 0.30 -21.91
N ALA A 394 23.89 0.42 -20.71
CA ALA A 394 25.33 0.58 -20.51
C ALA A 394 26.14 -0.72 -20.70
N THR A 395 25.52 -1.89 -20.53
CA THR A 395 26.23 -3.19 -20.53
C THR A 395 25.88 -4.10 -21.72
N GLY A 396 25.11 -3.59 -22.70
CA GLY A 396 24.69 -4.37 -23.88
C GLY A 396 23.77 -5.53 -23.45
N ASP A 397 22.66 -5.19 -22.80
CA ASP A 397 21.61 -6.12 -22.36
C ASP A 397 22.07 -7.21 -21.37
N ASN A 398 23.07 -6.89 -20.53
CA ASN A 398 23.53 -7.84 -19.51
C ASN A 398 22.57 -7.84 -18.30
N TYR A 399 21.56 -8.69 -18.36
CA TYR A 399 20.57 -8.86 -17.29
C TYR A 399 21.16 -9.30 -15.95
N ARG A 400 22.32 -10.01 -15.93
CA ARG A 400 22.98 -10.40 -14.68
C ARG A 400 23.48 -9.18 -13.91
N ILE A 401 24.11 -8.23 -14.62
CA ILE A 401 24.56 -6.98 -14.01
C ILE A 401 23.37 -6.11 -13.64
N ALA A 402 22.40 -5.95 -14.53
CA ALA A 402 21.25 -5.08 -14.29
C ALA A 402 20.44 -5.51 -13.05
N PHE A 403 20.12 -6.79 -12.90
CA PHE A 403 19.40 -7.30 -11.74
C PHE A 403 20.23 -7.38 -10.45
N SER A 404 21.56 -7.24 -10.51
CA SER A 404 22.38 -7.13 -9.29
C SER A 404 22.01 -5.90 -8.42
N THR A 405 21.36 -4.90 -9.00
CA THR A 405 20.80 -3.74 -8.28
C THR A 405 19.82 -4.14 -7.17
N VAL A 406 19.14 -5.29 -7.32
CA VAL A 406 18.24 -5.83 -6.29
C VAL A 406 19.00 -6.03 -4.98
N PHE A 407 20.19 -6.63 -5.02
CA PHE A 407 21.00 -6.88 -3.81
C PHE A 407 21.45 -5.60 -3.13
N VAL A 408 21.78 -4.55 -3.89
CA VAL A 408 22.21 -3.27 -3.32
C VAL A 408 21.08 -2.64 -2.49
N LEU A 409 19.87 -2.61 -3.03
CA LEU A 409 18.73 -2.03 -2.34
C LEU A 409 18.24 -2.90 -1.19
N GLU A 410 18.27 -4.23 -1.34
CA GLU A 410 17.95 -5.16 -0.26
C GLU A 410 18.96 -5.04 0.89
N ALA A 411 20.27 -5.00 0.60
CA ALA A 411 21.30 -4.81 1.61
C ALA A 411 21.17 -3.48 2.34
N LEU A 412 20.90 -2.39 1.62
CA LEU A 412 20.58 -1.08 2.22
C LEU A 412 19.38 -1.20 3.15
N GLY A 413 18.28 -1.75 2.68
CA GLY A 413 17.04 -1.89 3.45
C GLY A 413 17.23 -2.76 4.69
N VAL A 414 17.84 -3.93 4.55
CA VAL A 414 18.15 -4.84 5.68
C VAL A 414 19.05 -4.14 6.72
N SER A 415 20.09 -3.43 6.28
CA SER A 415 20.97 -2.68 7.21
C SER A 415 20.17 -1.67 8.05
N ARG A 416 19.21 -0.98 7.43
CA ARG A 416 18.34 -0.01 8.12
C ARG A 416 17.33 -0.68 9.04
N ILE A 417 16.72 -1.79 8.61
CA ILE A 417 15.82 -2.59 9.43
C ILE A 417 16.53 -3.07 10.69
N LEU A 418 17.73 -3.66 10.56
CA LEU A 418 18.50 -4.19 11.68
C LEU A 418 18.91 -3.09 12.69
N ARG A 419 19.27 -1.89 12.20
CA ARG A 419 19.59 -0.73 13.06
C ARG A 419 18.37 -0.18 13.81
N LEU A 420 17.18 -0.23 13.19
CA LEU A 420 15.96 0.36 13.75
C LEU A 420 15.15 -0.59 14.63
N ARG A 421 15.27 -1.91 14.41
CA ARG A 421 14.44 -2.95 15.05
C ARG A 421 14.43 -2.85 16.58
N GLY A 422 15.60 -2.67 17.20
CA GLY A 422 15.71 -2.61 18.66
C GLY A 422 14.94 -1.43 19.24
N ARG A 423 15.11 -0.24 18.66
CA ARG A 423 14.41 1.00 19.09
C ARG A 423 12.90 0.92 18.85
N ALA A 424 12.49 0.37 17.70
CA ALA A 424 11.07 0.23 17.38
C ALA A 424 10.36 -0.76 18.29
N LEU A 425 10.97 -1.92 18.57
CA LEU A 425 10.40 -2.92 19.47
C LEU A 425 10.39 -2.46 20.93
N ALA A 426 11.42 -1.73 21.38
CA ALA A 426 11.43 -1.13 22.71
C ALA A 426 10.29 -0.10 22.85
N ARG A 427 10.14 0.80 21.88
CA ARG A 427 9.06 1.78 21.85
C ARG A 427 7.67 1.15 21.83
N GLU A 428 7.50 0.08 21.08
CA GLU A 428 6.24 -0.68 21.03
C GLU A 428 5.90 -1.31 22.40
N ARG A 429 6.89 -1.81 23.14
CA ARG A 429 6.69 -2.33 24.52
C ARG A 429 6.29 -1.22 25.48
N GLU A 430 6.93 -0.05 25.40
CA GLU A 430 6.57 1.12 26.19
C GLU A 430 5.12 1.55 25.97
N LEU A 431 4.68 1.60 24.70
CA LEU A 431 3.31 1.99 24.35
C LEU A 431 2.24 0.98 24.79
N ARG A 432 2.64 -0.28 25.05
CA ARG A 432 1.75 -1.35 25.54
C ARG A 432 1.81 -1.54 27.04
N ALA A 433 2.81 -0.99 27.72
CA ALA A 433 2.91 -1.09 29.17
C ALA A 433 1.70 -0.40 29.82
N PRO A 434 1.06 -1.03 30.84
CA PRO A 434 0.03 -0.36 31.60
C PRO A 434 0.62 0.91 32.23
N ALA A 435 -0.19 1.95 32.31
CA ALA A 435 0.22 3.20 32.96
C ALA A 435 0.69 2.88 34.40
N PRO A 436 1.82 3.44 34.84
CA PRO A 436 2.27 3.20 36.21
C PRO A 436 1.16 3.60 37.17
N VAL A 437 0.78 2.66 38.04
CA VAL A 437 -0.17 2.93 39.14
C VAL A 437 0.43 4.06 39.97
N PRO A 438 -0.26 5.19 40.17
CA PRO A 438 0.27 6.27 40.99
C PRO A 438 0.66 5.70 42.37
N ALA A 439 1.92 5.92 42.80
CA ALA A 439 2.42 5.50 44.07
C ALA A 439 1.70 6.27 45.20
N GLY A 440 0.45 5.93 45.47
CA GLY A 440 -0.43 6.61 46.44
C GLY A 440 -1.79 5.93 46.63
N SER A 441 -2.10 4.86 45.87
CA SER A 441 -3.35 4.10 46.05
C SER A 441 -3.19 2.80 46.86
N ALA A 442 -2.18 2.71 47.73
CA ALA A 442 -2.21 1.75 48.79
C ALA A 442 -3.30 2.18 49.77
N VAL A 443 -4.53 1.70 49.53
CA VAL A 443 -5.62 1.78 50.50
C VAL A 443 -5.07 1.15 51.78
N ALA A 444 -4.91 1.97 52.82
CA ALA A 444 -4.58 1.50 54.15
C ALA A 444 -5.60 0.41 54.50
N ALA A 445 -5.13 -0.81 54.64
CA ALA A 445 -5.92 -1.90 55.17
C ALA A 445 -6.29 -1.51 56.60
N GLU A 446 -7.54 -1.16 56.79
CA GLU A 446 -8.12 -0.89 58.12
C GLU A 446 -8.00 -2.19 58.96
N PRO A 447 -7.33 -2.16 60.09
CA PRO A 447 -7.22 -3.37 60.93
C PRO A 447 -8.60 -3.77 61.43
N ALA A 448 -9.01 -4.99 61.11
CA ALA A 448 -10.23 -5.60 61.63
C ALA A 448 -10.23 -5.51 63.17
N ARG A 449 -11.14 -4.70 63.71
CA ARG A 449 -11.42 -4.70 65.18
C ARG A 449 -11.95 -6.08 65.55
N ALA A 450 -11.17 -6.77 66.31
CA ALA A 450 -11.61 -7.97 67.05
C ALA A 450 -12.76 -7.55 67.96
N ALA A 451 -13.95 -8.05 67.71
CA ALA A 451 -15.06 -8.00 68.65
C ALA A 451 -14.88 -9.17 69.68
N THR A 452 -14.41 -8.80 70.81
CA THR A 452 -14.59 -9.61 72.00
C THR A 452 -15.90 -9.23 72.68
N GLY A 453 -16.79 -10.20 72.90
CA GLY A 453 -18.08 -10.08 73.56
C GLY A 453 -18.88 -11.34 73.36
#